data_acb5dbf4638f2e3a78f11b223738608c
#
_entry.id   acb5dbf4638f2e3a78f11b223738608c
#
_cell.length_a   1.000
_cell.length_b   1.000
_cell.length_c   1.000
_cell.angle_alpha   90.00
_cell.angle_beta   90.00
_cell.angle_gamma   90.00
#
_symmetry.space_group_name_H-M   'P 1'
#
loop_
_entity.id
_entity.type
_entity.pdbx_description
1 polymer ?
#
loop_
_entity_poly.entity_id
_entity_poly.type
_entity_poly.pdbx_seq_one_letter_code
_entity_poly.pdbx_strand_id
1 'polypeptide(L)'
;LLTLAAKGEVIDEQKVRYLIDLVSSGNDDKIGEMAKDVVCITAKGKPIKAKTLGQQRYMKAILKNTITIGVGPAGTGKTYLAVAAAVAAFREKAVNRIILTRLFIPFTCYICRYQY
;
A
#
# COMPACT_ATOMS: atom_id res chain seq x y z
N LEU A 1 10.51 17.60 -1.79
CA LEU A 1 9.14 18.16 -1.74
C LEU A 1 8.78 18.86 -3.06
N LEU A 2 9.58 19.80 -3.55
CA LEU A 2 9.31 20.55 -4.80
C LEU A 2 9.17 19.64 -6.02
N THR A 3 9.96 18.59 -6.14
CA THR A 3 9.88 17.60 -7.23
C THR A 3 8.61 16.74 -7.19
N LEU A 4 8.04 16.50 -6.03
CA LEU A 4 6.77 15.78 -5.87
C LEU A 4 5.57 16.70 -6.15
N ALA A 5 5.63 17.96 -5.70
CA ALA A 5 4.61 18.97 -6.00
C ALA A 5 4.53 19.26 -7.51
N ALA A 6 5.66 19.31 -8.21
CA ALA A 6 5.72 19.50 -9.66
C ALA A 6 5.07 18.34 -10.45
N LYS A 7 4.93 17.13 -9.85
CA LYS A 7 4.24 15.99 -10.45
C LYS A 7 2.74 15.92 -10.15
N GLY A 8 2.16 17.00 -9.55
CA GLY A 8 0.73 17.08 -9.25
C GLY A 8 0.25 16.18 -8.12
N GLU A 9 1.15 15.70 -7.25
CA GLU A 9 0.77 14.90 -6.09
C GLU A 9 0.22 15.77 -4.95
N VAL A 10 -0.89 15.36 -4.37
CA VAL A 10 -1.45 15.99 -3.18
C VAL A 10 -0.52 15.74 -2.00
N ILE A 11 0.04 16.82 -1.46
CA ILE A 11 0.94 16.79 -0.31
C ILE A 11 0.09 17.01 0.94
N ASP A 12 -0.16 15.95 1.72
CA ASP A 12 -0.81 16.05 3.03
C ASP A 12 0.24 16.14 4.16
N GLU A 13 -0.17 16.57 5.35
CA GLU A 13 0.71 16.76 6.50
C GLU A 13 1.43 15.47 6.90
N GLN A 14 0.76 14.31 6.83
CA GLN A 14 1.36 13.02 7.15
C GLN A 14 2.49 12.68 6.18
N LYS A 15 2.32 13.02 4.91
CA LYS A 15 3.33 12.81 3.88
C LYS A 15 4.55 13.71 4.10
N VAL A 16 4.34 14.96 4.52
CA VAL A 16 5.43 15.89 4.85
C VAL A 16 6.25 15.36 6.03
N ARG A 17 5.62 15.00 7.13
CA ARG A 17 6.30 14.43 8.32
C ARG A 17 7.10 13.20 7.95
N TYR A 18 6.48 12.28 7.23
CA TYR A 18 7.15 11.05 6.79
C TYR A 18 8.37 11.33 5.90
N LEU A 19 8.29 12.30 4.98
CA LEU A 19 9.41 12.68 4.12
C LEU A 19 10.56 13.32 4.92
N ILE A 20 10.24 14.13 5.95
CA ILE A 20 11.24 14.68 6.86
C ILE A 20 11.97 13.57 7.61
N ASP A 21 11.26 12.60 8.18
CA ASP A 21 11.85 11.45 8.86
C ASP A 21 12.73 10.61 7.92
N LEU A 22 12.33 10.50 6.67
CA LEU A 22 13.04 9.70 5.66
C LEU A 22 14.36 10.37 5.24
N VAL A 23 14.35 11.69 5.08
CA VAL A 23 15.55 12.51 4.80
C VAL A 23 16.49 12.48 6.00
N SER A 24 15.98 12.65 7.22
CA SER A 24 16.80 12.61 8.43
C SER A 24 17.42 11.22 8.69
N SER A 25 16.84 10.15 8.15
CA SER A 25 17.38 8.78 8.19
C SER A 25 18.30 8.40 7.03
N GLY A 26 18.64 9.34 6.12
CA GLY A 26 19.59 9.13 5.02
C GLY A 26 19.09 8.23 3.89
N ASN A 27 17.77 8.11 3.67
CA ASN A 27 17.17 7.28 2.64
C ASN A 27 16.60 8.08 1.44
N ASP A 28 17.28 9.15 1.03
CA ASP A 28 16.83 10.12 0.03
C ASP A 28 16.60 9.51 -1.36
N ASP A 29 17.40 8.51 -1.74
CA ASP A 29 17.36 7.87 -3.07
C ASP A 29 16.03 7.14 -3.35
N LYS A 30 15.31 6.74 -2.29
CA LYS A 30 14.08 5.97 -2.40
C LYS A 30 12.82 6.82 -2.60
N ILE A 31 12.95 8.15 -2.48
CA ILE A 31 11.81 9.09 -2.64
C ILE A 31 11.29 9.09 -4.08
N GLY A 32 12.18 8.94 -5.07
CA GLY A 32 11.83 8.93 -6.49
C GLY A 32 11.02 7.71 -6.94
N GLU A 33 11.21 6.56 -6.31
CA GLU A 33 10.49 5.32 -6.62
C GLU A 33 9.05 5.31 -6.09
N MET A 34 8.79 6.06 -5.02
CA MET A 34 7.46 6.09 -4.37
C MET A 34 6.35 6.70 -5.25
N ALA A 35 6.72 7.49 -6.25
CA ALA A 35 5.76 8.19 -7.11
C ALA A 35 5.13 7.30 -8.19
N LYS A 36 5.64 6.09 -8.43
CA LYS A 36 5.26 5.26 -9.60
C LYS A 36 4.24 4.15 -9.31
N ASP A 37 4.11 3.69 -8.08
CA ASP A 37 3.35 2.48 -7.78
C ASP A 37 1.87 2.78 -7.44
N VAL A 38 1.03 2.88 -8.47
CA VAL A 38 -0.43 2.87 -8.29
C VAL A 38 -0.88 1.42 -8.05
N VAL A 39 -1.44 1.15 -6.87
CA VAL A 39 -1.95 -0.18 -6.48
C VAL A 39 -3.29 -0.48 -7.15
N CYS A 40 -4.20 0.48 -7.12
CA CYS A 40 -5.56 0.35 -7.64
C CYS A 40 -6.16 1.74 -7.86
N ILE A 41 -7.19 1.83 -8.70
CA ILE A 41 -7.99 3.04 -8.88
C ILE A 41 -9.35 2.81 -8.21
N THR A 42 -9.76 3.73 -7.32
CA THR A 42 -11.07 3.67 -6.66
C THR A 42 -12.22 3.86 -7.66
N ALA A 43 -13.45 3.54 -7.26
CA ALA A 43 -14.65 3.80 -8.08
C ALA A 43 -14.83 5.29 -8.42
N LYS A 44 -14.28 6.19 -7.60
CA LYS A 44 -14.29 7.65 -7.84
C LYS A 44 -13.09 8.14 -8.66
N GLY A 45 -12.33 7.26 -9.30
CA GLY A 45 -11.18 7.61 -10.14
C GLY A 45 -9.91 8.00 -9.36
N LYS A 46 -9.89 7.92 -8.02
CA LYS A 46 -8.70 8.28 -7.23
C LYS A 46 -7.71 7.11 -7.19
N PRO A 47 -6.42 7.34 -7.52
CA PRO A 47 -5.40 6.29 -7.42
C PRO A 47 -5.05 6.01 -5.95
N ILE A 48 -4.98 4.74 -5.60
CA ILE A 48 -4.43 4.26 -4.32
C ILE A 48 -2.95 3.98 -4.53
N LYS A 49 -2.11 4.65 -3.77
CA LYS A 49 -0.65 4.50 -3.81
C LYS A 49 -0.11 4.15 -2.44
N ALA A 50 1.01 3.42 -2.40
CA ALA A 50 1.77 3.22 -1.17
C ALA A 50 2.44 4.53 -0.77
N LYS A 51 2.13 5.06 0.42
CA LYS A 51 2.63 6.35 0.92
C LYS A 51 3.97 6.24 1.65
N THR A 52 4.35 5.04 2.09
CA THR A 52 5.56 4.77 2.86
C THR A 52 6.35 3.59 2.29
N LEU A 53 7.65 3.51 2.60
CA LEU A 53 8.49 2.36 2.21
C LEU A 53 7.99 1.04 2.79
N GLY A 54 7.47 1.05 4.03
CA GLY A 54 6.85 -0.12 4.66
C GLY A 54 5.63 -0.60 3.88
N GLN A 55 4.78 0.33 3.44
CA GLN A 55 3.62 0.02 2.60
C GLN A 55 4.03 -0.54 1.23
N GLN A 56 5.09 0.00 0.60
CA GLN A 56 5.61 -0.53 -0.67
C GLN A 56 6.14 -1.95 -0.51
N ARG A 57 6.92 -2.21 0.56
CA ARG A 57 7.42 -3.56 0.87
C ARG A 57 6.26 -4.53 1.09
N TYR A 58 5.23 -4.10 1.79
CA TYR A 58 4.02 -4.88 2.03
C TYR A 58 3.30 -5.20 0.71
N MET A 59 3.12 -4.24 -0.18
CA MET A 59 2.52 -4.45 -1.49
C MET A 59 3.34 -5.40 -2.36
N LYS A 60 4.66 -5.23 -2.41
CA LYS A 60 5.56 -6.15 -3.12
C LYS A 60 5.47 -7.57 -2.56
N ALA A 61 5.36 -7.72 -1.23
CA ALA A 61 5.20 -9.02 -0.59
C ALA A 61 3.87 -9.68 -0.98
N ILE A 62 2.75 -8.94 -0.98
CA ILE A 62 1.43 -9.46 -1.40
C ILE A 62 1.46 -9.94 -2.86
N LEU A 63 2.11 -9.19 -3.74
CA LEU A 63 2.16 -9.56 -5.17
C LEU A 63 3.06 -10.77 -5.45
N LYS A 64 4.12 -10.94 -4.65
CA LYS A 64 5.13 -11.99 -4.88
C LYS A 64 4.81 -13.31 -4.19
N ASN A 65 4.12 -13.30 -3.06
CA ASN A 65 3.92 -14.49 -2.23
C ASN A 65 2.45 -14.91 -2.19
N THR A 66 2.22 -16.22 -2.04
CA THR A 66 0.88 -16.79 -1.90
C THR A 66 0.22 -16.38 -0.58
N ILE A 67 1.01 -16.32 0.50
CA ILE A 67 0.56 -15.93 1.84
C ILE A 67 1.44 -14.78 2.32
N THR A 68 0.82 -13.70 2.78
CA THR A 68 1.52 -12.54 3.35
C THR A 68 0.87 -12.13 4.67
N ILE A 69 1.68 -12.05 5.72
CA ILE A 69 1.25 -11.63 7.06
C ILE A 69 1.78 -10.22 7.31
N GLY A 70 0.87 -9.26 7.47
CA GLY A 70 1.21 -7.88 7.79
C GLY A 70 1.05 -7.59 9.28
N VAL A 71 2.17 -7.39 10.00
CA VAL A 71 2.19 -7.04 11.42
C VAL A 71 2.62 -5.58 11.60
N GLY A 72 1.97 -4.86 12.49
CA GLY A 72 2.31 -3.47 12.77
C GLY A 72 1.20 -2.71 13.49
N PRO A 73 1.45 -1.46 13.93
CA PRO A 73 0.50 -0.65 14.70
C PRO A 73 -0.83 -0.41 13.95
N ALA A 74 -1.87 -0.10 14.69
CA ALA A 74 -3.16 0.30 14.11
C ALA A 74 -3.00 1.59 13.28
N GLY A 75 -3.89 1.80 12.31
CA GLY A 75 -3.89 3.02 11.50
C GLY A 75 -2.84 3.11 10.38
N THR A 76 -1.92 2.15 10.25
CA THR A 76 -0.86 2.16 9.21
C THR A 76 -1.34 1.75 7.80
N GLY A 77 -2.63 1.53 7.60
CA GLY A 77 -3.21 1.22 6.29
C GLY A 77 -3.06 -0.24 5.83
N LYS A 78 -2.67 -1.18 6.70
CA LYS A 78 -2.48 -2.60 6.33
C LYS A 78 -3.69 -3.21 5.64
N THR A 79 -4.84 -3.18 6.30
CA THR A 79 -6.09 -3.73 5.77
C THR A 79 -6.54 -3.01 4.51
N TYR A 80 -6.40 -1.69 4.48
CA TYR A 80 -6.78 -0.87 3.33
C TYR A 80 -5.99 -1.24 2.07
N LEU A 81 -4.66 -1.35 2.18
CA LEU A 81 -3.79 -1.74 1.06
C LEU A 81 -4.01 -3.19 0.64
N ALA A 82 -4.25 -4.07 1.58
CA ALA A 82 -4.54 -5.46 1.31
C ALA A 82 -5.84 -5.63 0.52
N VAL A 83 -6.92 -4.93 0.90
CA VAL A 83 -8.17 -4.91 0.14
C VAL A 83 -7.96 -4.29 -1.25
N ALA A 84 -7.20 -3.20 -1.35
CA ALA A 84 -6.86 -2.58 -2.63
C ALA A 84 -6.14 -3.55 -3.57
N ALA A 85 -5.17 -4.32 -3.06
CA ALA A 85 -4.48 -5.36 -3.83
C ALA A 85 -5.41 -6.49 -4.27
N ALA A 86 -6.31 -6.93 -3.38
CA ALA A 86 -7.30 -7.95 -3.71
C ALA A 86 -8.25 -7.48 -4.82
N VAL A 87 -8.73 -6.24 -4.75
CA VAL A 87 -9.58 -5.63 -5.79
C VAL A 87 -8.82 -5.48 -7.12
N ALA A 88 -7.54 -5.10 -7.10
CA ALA A 88 -6.71 -5.04 -8.30
C ALA A 88 -6.61 -6.42 -8.95
N ALA A 89 -6.25 -7.45 -8.20
CA ALA A 89 -6.15 -8.82 -8.68
C ALA A 89 -7.49 -9.37 -9.22
N PHE A 90 -8.62 -9.00 -8.61
CA PHE A 90 -9.95 -9.36 -9.08
C PHE A 90 -10.30 -8.68 -10.41
N ARG A 91 -9.99 -7.38 -10.55
CA ARG A 91 -10.20 -6.63 -11.81
C ARG A 91 -9.35 -7.17 -12.96
N GLU A 92 -8.13 -7.60 -12.67
CA GLU A 92 -7.22 -8.23 -13.64
C GLU A 92 -7.59 -9.70 -13.93
N LYS A 93 -8.68 -10.19 -13.32
CA LYS A 93 -9.13 -11.60 -13.43
C LYS A 93 -8.06 -12.61 -12.98
N ALA A 94 -7.09 -12.18 -12.17
CA ALA A 94 -6.08 -13.05 -11.59
C ALA A 94 -6.67 -13.96 -10.47
N VAL A 95 -7.83 -13.58 -9.92
CA VAL A 95 -8.59 -14.36 -8.94
C VAL A 95 -10.08 -14.30 -9.28
N ASN A 96 -10.82 -15.38 -8.98
CA ASN A 96 -12.25 -15.47 -9.30
C ASN A 96 -13.15 -14.93 -8.18
N ARG A 97 -12.64 -14.81 -6.97
CA ARG A 97 -13.39 -14.32 -5.81
C ARG A 97 -12.46 -13.70 -4.78
N ILE A 98 -13.00 -12.80 -3.96
CA ILE A 98 -12.33 -12.21 -2.80
C ILE A 98 -13.06 -12.72 -1.56
N ILE A 99 -12.35 -13.30 -0.61
CA ILE A 99 -12.88 -13.71 0.70
C ILE A 99 -12.25 -12.81 1.76
N LEU A 100 -13.09 -12.08 2.49
CA LEU A 100 -12.67 -11.22 3.59
C LEU A 100 -13.10 -11.88 4.89
N THR A 101 -12.12 -12.30 5.70
CA THR A 101 -12.37 -12.80 7.06
C THR A 101 -11.73 -11.85 8.06
N ARG A 102 -12.43 -11.56 9.16
CA ARG A 102 -11.91 -10.76 10.25
C ARG A 102 -11.82 -11.63 11.50
N LEU A 103 -10.61 -12.05 11.84
CA LEU A 103 -10.33 -12.54 13.18
C LEU A 103 -10.28 -11.35 14.14
N PHE A 104 -10.92 -11.49 15.29
CA PHE A 104 -11.01 -10.45 16.33
C PHE A 104 -9.68 -10.32 17.11
N ILE A 105 -8.55 -10.24 16.39
CA ILE A 105 -7.22 -10.01 16.96
C ILE A 105 -6.82 -8.58 16.61
N PRO A 106 -6.64 -7.69 17.60
CA PRO A 106 -6.54 -6.24 17.37
C PRO A 106 -5.33 -5.77 16.56
N PHE A 107 -4.36 -6.63 16.27
CA PHE A 107 -3.08 -6.20 15.67
C PHE A 107 -2.70 -6.87 14.33
N THR A 108 -3.50 -7.78 13.79
CA THR A 108 -3.08 -8.59 12.63
C THR A 108 -4.12 -8.57 11.52
N CYS A 109 -3.69 -8.31 10.29
CA CYS A 109 -4.53 -8.46 9.10
C CYS A 109 -3.98 -9.62 8.25
N TYR A 110 -4.79 -10.66 8.04
CA TYR A 110 -4.46 -11.79 7.17
C TYR A 110 -5.18 -11.65 5.84
N ILE A 111 -4.44 -11.77 4.76
CA ILE A 111 -5.00 -11.95 3.42
C ILE A 111 -4.42 -13.21 2.81
N CYS A 112 -5.26 -14.18 2.54
CA CYS A 112 -4.92 -15.32 1.72
C CYS A 112 -5.34 -15.06 0.28
N ARG A 113 -4.40 -15.17 -0.66
CA ARG A 113 -4.68 -15.24 -2.08
C ARG A 113 -4.82 -16.71 -2.46
N TYR A 114 -6.03 -17.15 -2.78
CA TYR A 114 -6.27 -18.48 -3.36
C TYR A 114 -6.18 -18.35 -4.89
N GLN A 115 -5.17 -19.00 -5.47
CA GLN A 115 -5.12 -19.28 -6.91
C GLN A 115 -5.70 -20.68 -7.13
N TYR A 116 -6.76 -20.77 -7.91
CA TYR A 116 -7.17 -21.95 -8.64
C TYR A 116 -6.99 -21.69 -10.11
#